data_4de5f524b06f45db51ea58371b06dcbc
#
_entry.id   4de5f524b06f45db51ea58371b06dcbc
#
_cell.length_a   1.000
_cell.length_b   1.000
_cell.length_c   1.000
_cell.angle_alpha   90.00
_cell.angle_beta   90.00
_cell.angle_gamma   90.00
#
_symmetry.space_group_name_H-M   'P 1'
#
loop_
_entity.id
_entity.type
_entity.pdbx_description
1 polymer ?
#
loop_
_entity_poly.entity_id
_entity_poly.type
_entity_poly.pdbx_seq_one_letter_code
_entity_poly.pdbx_strand_id
1 'polypeptide(L)'
;MENAVKRIGVLTSGGDAPGMNACIRAVVRSALGRGIECVGIRRGWSGLINGDIMPMDSASVSRIINRGGTMLYTARSEEFRTEAGQQRAVNTCKLLGLDGVVAIGGDGTFRGAQELSKRGIAVVGIPGTIDEDIVCTDYTIGFDTAANTAVECIDRLRDTMQSHERCSVVEVMGRRAGYLALYVAMAVGATAVLVPEVPYDFEKQVVEKIRRARLGGKTNFMIVVAEGAASGIAVGEEIRRELGLDPRVTILGHIQRGGSPTAHDRVMATRMGVEAVRVLAEGRSSRVICYRDGRIIDMDIDEGLRMQKTLDPEELAVMETMTGV
;
A
#
# COMPACT_ATOMS: atom_id res chain seq x y z
N MET A 1 -9.83 -13.48 -36.13
CA MET A 1 -9.85 -12.09 -35.62
C MET A 1 -10.10 -12.20 -34.12
N GLU A 2 -9.05 -12.02 -33.32
CA GLU A 2 -9.18 -11.97 -31.87
C GLU A 2 -10.20 -10.90 -31.53
N ASN A 3 -11.12 -11.22 -30.60
CA ASN A 3 -12.10 -10.25 -30.13
C ASN A 3 -11.35 -9.08 -29.47
N ALA A 4 -11.29 -7.97 -30.18
CA ALA A 4 -10.65 -6.76 -29.65
C ALA A 4 -11.42 -6.31 -28.40
N VAL A 5 -10.71 -6.04 -27.29
CA VAL A 5 -11.29 -5.48 -26.07
C VAL A 5 -11.97 -4.15 -26.39
N LYS A 6 -13.25 -4.02 -26.10
CA LYS A 6 -14.06 -2.84 -26.42
C LYS A 6 -14.48 -2.06 -25.18
N ARG A 7 -14.66 -2.73 -24.05
CA ARG A 7 -15.13 -2.10 -22.82
C ARG A 7 -14.51 -2.72 -21.59
N ILE A 8 -13.96 -1.90 -20.70
CA ILE A 8 -13.34 -2.35 -19.44
C ILE A 8 -13.96 -1.66 -18.24
N GLY A 9 -13.93 -2.35 -17.10
CA GLY A 9 -14.22 -1.79 -15.80
C GLY A 9 -12.95 -1.46 -15.03
N VAL A 10 -12.94 -0.40 -14.23
CA VAL A 10 -11.88 -0.10 -13.25
C VAL A 10 -12.49 0.02 -11.86
N LEU A 11 -11.86 -0.62 -10.89
CA LEU A 11 -12.27 -0.56 -9.49
C LEU A 11 -11.07 -0.38 -8.55
N THR A 12 -11.37 0.13 -7.35
CA THR A 12 -10.48 0.11 -6.20
C THR A 12 -11.10 -0.74 -5.10
N SER A 13 -10.30 -1.58 -4.43
CA SER A 13 -10.79 -2.49 -3.41
C SER A 13 -9.78 -2.61 -2.26
N GLY A 14 -10.26 -2.88 -1.05
CA GLY A 14 -9.44 -2.94 0.14
C GLY A 14 -9.28 -1.58 0.84
N GLY A 15 -8.15 -1.32 1.46
CA GLY A 15 -7.81 -0.01 2.01
C GLY A 15 -7.48 0.98 0.91
N ASP A 16 -7.85 2.24 1.11
CA ASP A 16 -7.42 3.30 0.21
C ASP A 16 -5.94 3.62 0.40
N ALA A 17 -5.33 4.14 -0.67
CA ALA A 17 -3.94 4.57 -0.67
C ALA A 17 -3.78 5.82 -1.54
N PRO A 18 -2.92 6.77 -1.14
CA PRO A 18 -2.63 7.96 -1.95
C PRO A 18 -2.04 7.53 -3.30
N GLY A 19 -2.59 8.04 -4.40
CA GLY A 19 -2.18 7.64 -5.75
C GLY A 19 -3.21 6.75 -6.47
N MET A 20 -4.20 6.17 -5.78
CA MET A 20 -5.27 5.41 -6.43
C MET A 20 -6.02 6.25 -7.47
N ASN A 21 -6.30 7.52 -7.20
CA ASN A 21 -6.92 8.42 -8.16
C ASN A 21 -6.04 8.68 -9.39
N ALA A 22 -4.72 8.81 -9.21
CA ALA A 22 -3.79 8.94 -10.32
C ALA A 22 -3.79 7.67 -11.19
N CYS A 23 -3.89 6.49 -10.56
CA CYS A 23 -3.98 5.20 -11.25
C CYS A 23 -5.30 5.08 -12.04
N ILE A 24 -6.45 5.37 -11.43
CA ILE A 24 -7.76 5.41 -12.11
C ILE A 24 -7.68 6.31 -13.33
N ARG A 25 -7.13 7.52 -13.17
CA ARG A 25 -6.96 8.47 -14.27
C ARG A 25 -6.12 7.87 -15.41
N ALA A 26 -5.05 7.18 -15.10
CA ALA A 26 -4.18 6.57 -16.10
C ALA A 26 -4.90 5.44 -16.85
N VAL A 27 -5.61 4.57 -16.13
CA VAL A 27 -6.43 3.50 -16.73
C VAL A 27 -7.46 4.08 -17.69
N VAL A 28 -8.28 5.04 -17.24
CA VAL A 28 -9.34 5.64 -18.05
C VAL A 28 -8.77 6.31 -19.30
N ARG A 29 -7.76 7.15 -19.14
CA ARG A 29 -7.16 7.86 -20.28
C ARG A 29 -6.47 6.92 -21.27
N SER A 30 -5.80 5.89 -20.78
CA SER A 30 -5.17 4.88 -21.62
C SER A 30 -6.18 4.06 -22.41
N ALA A 31 -7.32 3.69 -21.78
CA ALA A 31 -8.41 2.99 -22.45
C ALA A 31 -9.03 3.86 -23.56
N LEU A 32 -9.43 5.09 -23.23
CA LEU A 32 -10.02 6.02 -24.19
C LEU A 32 -9.09 6.33 -25.36
N GLY A 33 -7.78 6.49 -25.10
CA GLY A 33 -6.77 6.71 -26.14
C GLY A 33 -6.60 5.52 -27.11
N ARG A 34 -7.12 4.35 -26.75
CA ARG A 34 -7.15 3.14 -27.59
C ARG A 34 -8.54 2.86 -28.18
N GLY A 35 -9.50 3.76 -27.97
CA GLY A 35 -10.88 3.55 -28.40
C GLY A 35 -11.64 2.51 -27.57
N ILE A 36 -11.16 2.21 -26.34
CA ILE A 36 -11.80 1.29 -25.42
C ILE A 36 -12.67 2.10 -24.45
N GLU A 37 -13.95 1.74 -24.34
CA GLU A 37 -14.84 2.31 -23.35
C GLU A 37 -14.39 1.93 -21.93
N CYS A 38 -14.52 2.86 -20.98
CA CYS A 38 -14.19 2.61 -19.59
C CYS A 38 -15.36 2.97 -18.67
N VAL A 39 -15.64 2.10 -17.70
CA VAL A 39 -16.59 2.37 -16.62
C VAL A 39 -15.89 2.27 -15.27
N GLY A 40 -16.20 3.17 -14.36
CA GLY A 40 -15.79 3.09 -12.96
C GLY A 40 -16.77 2.20 -12.19
N ILE A 41 -16.26 1.22 -11.49
CA ILE A 41 -17.03 0.35 -10.59
C ILE A 41 -16.83 0.88 -9.18
N ARG A 42 -17.88 1.43 -8.57
CA ARG A 42 -17.80 2.02 -7.24
C ARG A 42 -17.85 0.95 -6.16
N ARG A 43 -17.19 1.18 -5.02
CA ARG A 43 -17.14 0.28 -3.86
C ARG A 43 -16.55 -1.10 -4.16
N GLY A 44 -15.61 -1.18 -5.10
CA GLY A 44 -14.84 -2.38 -5.39
C GLY A 44 -15.69 -3.59 -5.79
N TRP A 45 -15.38 -4.75 -5.25
CA TRP A 45 -16.09 -5.99 -5.56
C TRP A 45 -17.58 -5.97 -5.20
N SER A 46 -17.96 -5.28 -4.10
CA SER A 46 -19.34 -5.10 -3.72
C SER A 46 -20.14 -4.35 -4.80
N GLY A 47 -19.54 -3.29 -5.34
CA GLY A 47 -20.16 -2.55 -6.45
C GLY A 47 -20.25 -3.36 -7.73
N LEU A 48 -19.28 -4.20 -8.03
CA LEU A 48 -19.35 -5.11 -9.18
C LEU A 48 -20.50 -6.10 -9.06
N ILE A 49 -20.70 -6.69 -7.87
CA ILE A 49 -21.85 -7.59 -7.62
C ILE A 49 -23.18 -6.87 -7.87
N ASN A 50 -23.29 -5.61 -7.45
CA ASN A 50 -24.53 -4.85 -7.47
C ASN A 50 -24.74 -4.00 -8.73
N GLY A 51 -23.77 -3.98 -9.67
CA GLY A 51 -23.83 -3.15 -10.87
C GLY A 51 -23.71 -1.64 -10.58
N ASP A 52 -23.04 -1.27 -9.46
CA ASP A 52 -22.81 0.14 -9.10
C ASP A 52 -21.70 0.74 -9.95
N ILE A 53 -22.02 1.13 -11.16
CA ILE A 53 -21.10 1.65 -12.15
C ILE A 53 -21.38 3.10 -12.51
N MET A 54 -20.36 3.76 -13.03
CA MET A 54 -20.46 5.09 -13.64
C MET A 54 -19.67 5.12 -14.96
N PRO A 55 -20.21 5.74 -16.01
CA PRO A 55 -19.46 5.99 -17.23
C PRO A 55 -18.21 6.86 -16.92
N MET A 56 -17.09 6.57 -17.59
CA MET A 56 -15.86 7.31 -17.40
C MET A 56 -15.41 7.93 -18.73
N ASP A 57 -15.18 9.22 -18.70
CA ASP A 57 -14.61 10.00 -19.81
C ASP A 57 -13.38 10.80 -19.34
N SER A 58 -12.80 11.57 -20.24
CA SER A 58 -11.64 12.39 -19.91
C SER A 58 -11.94 13.49 -18.90
N ALA A 59 -13.20 13.97 -18.83
CA ALA A 59 -13.62 15.02 -17.89
C ALA A 59 -13.80 14.46 -16.48
N SER A 60 -14.38 13.26 -16.34
CA SER A 60 -14.58 12.58 -15.05
C SER A 60 -13.29 12.33 -14.28
N VAL A 61 -12.16 12.17 -14.98
CA VAL A 61 -10.84 11.96 -14.35
C VAL A 61 -9.94 13.22 -14.41
N SER A 62 -10.50 14.36 -14.77
CA SER A 62 -9.75 15.60 -14.72
C SER A 62 -9.55 16.06 -13.25
N ARG A 63 -8.37 16.67 -12.96
CA ARG A 63 -8.05 17.26 -11.65
C ARG A 63 -8.11 16.27 -10.46
N ILE A 64 -7.93 14.96 -10.70
CA ILE A 64 -7.88 13.97 -9.62
C ILE A 64 -6.49 13.42 -9.34
N ILE A 65 -5.50 13.69 -10.19
CA ILE A 65 -4.14 13.14 -10.07
C ILE A 65 -3.46 13.48 -8.74
N ASN A 66 -3.80 14.63 -8.16
CA ASN A 66 -3.25 15.12 -6.89
C ASN A 66 -4.17 14.87 -5.68
N ARG A 67 -5.28 14.17 -5.86
CA ARG A 67 -6.22 13.90 -4.77
C ARG A 67 -5.91 12.58 -4.12
N GLY A 68 -5.83 12.58 -2.78
CA GLY A 68 -5.80 11.36 -1.97
C GLY A 68 -7.13 10.61 -1.99
N GLY A 69 -7.15 9.45 -1.35
CA GLY A 69 -8.31 8.56 -1.36
C GLY A 69 -8.60 7.98 -2.75
N THR A 70 -9.85 7.58 -2.99
CA THR A 70 -10.31 7.05 -4.27
C THR A 70 -11.69 7.59 -4.65
N MET A 71 -11.82 8.12 -5.86
CA MET A 71 -13.10 8.63 -6.38
C MET A 71 -14.14 7.53 -6.62
N LEU A 72 -13.69 6.29 -6.75
CA LEU A 72 -14.57 5.13 -6.94
C LEU A 72 -15.03 4.53 -5.63
N TYR A 73 -14.64 5.11 -4.50
CA TYR A 73 -14.85 4.53 -3.17
C TYR A 73 -14.26 3.13 -3.06
N THR A 74 -14.18 2.61 -1.85
CA THR A 74 -13.71 1.26 -1.60
C THR A 74 -14.56 0.63 -0.50
N ALA A 75 -14.74 -0.69 -0.57
CA ALA A 75 -15.43 -1.45 0.44
C ALA A 75 -14.85 -2.87 0.52
N ARG A 76 -14.91 -3.45 1.73
CA ARG A 76 -14.73 -4.89 1.88
C ARG A 76 -16.03 -5.58 1.47
N SER A 77 -15.93 -6.73 0.80
CA SER A 77 -17.09 -7.51 0.39
C SER A 77 -16.97 -8.94 0.89
N GLU A 78 -17.66 -9.26 1.95
CA GLU A 78 -17.76 -10.64 2.43
C GLU A 78 -18.54 -11.50 1.43
N GLU A 79 -19.56 -10.92 0.76
CA GLU A 79 -20.31 -11.60 -0.27
C GLU A 79 -19.43 -12.08 -1.43
N PHE A 80 -18.44 -11.26 -1.86
CA PHE A 80 -17.52 -11.65 -2.94
C PHE A 80 -16.59 -12.82 -2.57
N ARG A 81 -16.46 -13.17 -1.30
CA ARG A 81 -15.73 -14.37 -0.85
C ARG A 81 -16.51 -15.66 -1.10
N THR A 82 -17.80 -15.56 -1.35
CA THR A 82 -18.67 -16.69 -1.64
C THR A 82 -18.72 -16.97 -3.15
N GLU A 83 -18.92 -18.25 -3.51
CA GLU A 83 -19.08 -18.64 -4.91
C GLU A 83 -20.29 -17.95 -5.56
N ALA A 84 -21.40 -17.82 -4.82
CA ALA A 84 -22.60 -17.12 -5.28
C ALA A 84 -22.34 -15.65 -5.60
N GLY A 85 -21.60 -14.93 -4.74
CA GLY A 85 -21.23 -13.54 -4.96
C GLY A 85 -20.30 -13.37 -6.17
N GLN A 86 -19.32 -14.27 -6.33
CA GLN A 86 -18.43 -14.29 -7.49
C GLN A 86 -19.21 -14.56 -8.79
N GLN A 87 -20.16 -15.50 -8.76
CA GLN A 87 -21.00 -15.78 -9.94
C GLN A 87 -21.90 -14.58 -10.29
N ARG A 88 -22.44 -13.87 -9.30
CA ARG A 88 -23.19 -12.63 -9.53
C ARG A 88 -22.32 -11.57 -10.18
N ALA A 89 -21.08 -11.38 -9.72
CA ALA A 89 -20.14 -10.46 -10.33
C ALA A 89 -19.84 -10.80 -11.80
N VAL A 90 -19.65 -12.08 -12.12
CA VAL A 90 -19.49 -12.57 -13.50
C VAL A 90 -20.71 -12.24 -14.35
N ASN A 91 -21.90 -12.48 -13.82
CA ASN A 91 -23.15 -12.18 -14.53
C ASN A 91 -23.28 -10.66 -14.79
N THR A 92 -22.90 -9.84 -13.82
CA THR A 92 -22.86 -8.38 -13.96
C THR A 92 -21.86 -7.95 -15.03
N CYS A 93 -20.64 -8.53 -15.08
CA CYS A 93 -19.68 -8.26 -16.15
C CYS A 93 -20.28 -8.57 -17.53
N LYS A 94 -20.92 -9.72 -17.68
CA LYS A 94 -21.56 -10.14 -18.94
C LYS A 94 -22.71 -9.21 -19.32
N LEU A 95 -23.59 -8.87 -18.37
CA LEU A 95 -24.72 -7.97 -18.59
C LEU A 95 -24.26 -6.58 -19.04
N LEU A 96 -23.16 -6.07 -18.47
CA LEU A 96 -22.60 -4.77 -18.78
C LEU A 96 -21.69 -4.79 -20.03
N GLY A 97 -21.44 -5.96 -20.62
CA GLY A 97 -20.54 -6.14 -21.74
C GLY A 97 -19.10 -5.76 -21.42
N LEU A 98 -18.63 -6.08 -20.21
CA LEU A 98 -17.23 -5.83 -19.83
C LEU A 98 -16.35 -6.96 -20.37
N ASP A 99 -15.41 -6.62 -21.23
CA ASP A 99 -14.39 -7.54 -21.74
C ASP A 99 -13.27 -7.77 -20.75
N GLY A 100 -13.09 -6.86 -19.79
CA GLY A 100 -12.08 -6.99 -18.75
C GLY A 100 -12.27 -6.03 -17.59
N VAL A 101 -11.55 -6.29 -16.49
CA VAL A 101 -11.55 -5.48 -15.27
C VAL A 101 -10.13 -5.16 -14.83
N VAL A 102 -9.85 -3.88 -14.54
CA VAL A 102 -8.64 -3.45 -13.84
C VAL A 102 -8.98 -3.29 -12.36
N ALA A 103 -8.29 -4.03 -11.49
CA ALA A 103 -8.53 -4.03 -10.06
C ALA A 103 -7.31 -3.45 -9.31
N ILE A 104 -7.50 -2.29 -8.68
CA ILE A 104 -6.45 -1.57 -7.94
C ILE A 104 -6.61 -1.86 -6.44
N GLY A 105 -5.57 -2.38 -5.80
CA GLY A 105 -5.61 -2.64 -4.36
C GLY A 105 -4.54 -3.60 -3.88
N GLY A 106 -4.71 -4.15 -2.67
CA GLY A 106 -3.76 -5.04 -2.02
C GLY A 106 -4.00 -6.53 -2.31
N ASP A 107 -3.36 -7.39 -1.52
CA ASP A 107 -3.42 -8.87 -1.65
C ASP A 107 -4.84 -9.42 -1.73
N GLY A 108 -5.75 -8.94 -0.87
CA GLY A 108 -7.17 -9.36 -0.92
C GLY A 108 -7.86 -9.00 -2.23
N THR A 109 -7.47 -7.91 -2.87
CA THR A 109 -7.98 -7.51 -4.18
C THR A 109 -7.48 -8.45 -5.27
N PHE A 110 -6.22 -8.88 -5.19
CA PHE A 110 -5.64 -9.82 -6.15
C PHE A 110 -6.25 -11.22 -6.04
N ARG A 111 -6.53 -11.68 -4.81
CA ARG A 111 -7.28 -12.94 -4.62
C ARG A 111 -8.68 -12.85 -5.23
N GLY A 112 -9.35 -11.71 -5.09
CA GLY A 112 -10.63 -11.47 -5.77
C GLY A 112 -10.51 -11.44 -7.29
N ALA A 113 -9.46 -10.81 -7.81
CA ALA A 113 -9.15 -10.79 -9.24
C ALA A 113 -8.88 -12.20 -9.80
N GLN A 114 -8.13 -13.02 -9.06
CA GLN A 114 -7.87 -14.43 -9.37
C GLN A 114 -9.18 -15.22 -9.51
N GLU A 115 -10.09 -15.08 -8.54
CA GLU A 115 -11.37 -15.79 -8.56
C GLU A 115 -12.27 -15.37 -9.72
N LEU A 116 -12.25 -14.08 -10.08
CA LEU A 116 -12.99 -13.57 -11.23
C LEU A 116 -12.38 -14.10 -12.54
N SER A 117 -11.05 -14.15 -12.63
CA SER A 117 -10.31 -14.68 -13.78
C SER A 117 -10.58 -16.17 -14.00
N LYS A 118 -10.59 -16.99 -12.95
CA LYS A 118 -10.95 -18.43 -13.02
C LYS A 118 -12.35 -18.67 -13.60
N ARG A 119 -13.22 -17.66 -13.53
CA ARG A 119 -14.61 -17.70 -14.07
C ARG A 119 -14.75 -17.07 -15.46
N GLY A 120 -13.61 -16.80 -16.10
CA GLY A 120 -13.55 -16.39 -17.51
C GLY A 120 -13.70 -14.88 -17.76
N ILE A 121 -13.56 -14.03 -16.73
CA ILE A 121 -13.46 -12.58 -16.91
C ILE A 121 -11.98 -12.18 -16.95
N ALA A 122 -11.56 -11.46 -17.98
CA ALA A 122 -10.19 -10.96 -18.06
C ALA A 122 -9.95 -9.94 -16.94
N VAL A 123 -8.88 -10.13 -16.14
CA VAL A 123 -8.54 -9.24 -15.03
C VAL A 123 -7.06 -8.91 -15.02
N VAL A 124 -6.76 -7.64 -14.70
CA VAL A 124 -5.40 -7.18 -14.38
C VAL A 124 -5.41 -6.46 -13.06
N GLY A 125 -4.57 -6.91 -12.12
CA GLY A 125 -4.36 -6.28 -10.81
C GLY A 125 -3.28 -5.19 -10.87
N ILE A 126 -3.47 -4.12 -10.08
CA ILE A 126 -2.46 -3.07 -9.86
C ILE A 126 -2.24 -2.92 -8.36
N PRO A 127 -0.99 -2.99 -7.87
CA PRO A 127 -0.68 -2.92 -6.43
C PRO A 127 -0.91 -1.49 -5.90
N GLY A 128 -1.91 -1.34 -5.03
CA GLY A 128 -2.28 -0.10 -4.36
C GLY A 128 -2.51 -0.35 -2.88
N THR A 129 -1.49 -0.12 -2.06
CA THR A 129 -1.48 -0.23 -0.60
C THR A 129 -0.30 0.56 -0.03
N ILE A 130 -0.44 1.08 1.18
CA ILE A 130 0.65 1.72 1.91
C ILE A 130 1.56 0.73 2.64
N ASP A 131 1.16 -0.54 2.73
CA ASP A 131 1.80 -1.55 3.58
C ASP A 131 3.04 -2.18 2.91
N GLU A 132 3.15 -2.07 1.57
CA GLU A 132 4.19 -2.71 0.72
C GLU A 132 4.28 -4.23 0.90
N ASP A 133 3.21 -4.85 1.38
CA ASP A 133 3.08 -6.26 1.72
C ASP A 133 2.74 -7.16 0.52
N ILE A 134 2.69 -6.62 -0.70
CA ILE A 134 2.44 -7.38 -1.93
C ILE A 134 3.73 -8.08 -2.37
N VAL A 135 3.71 -9.40 -2.31
CA VAL A 135 4.93 -10.23 -2.44
C VAL A 135 5.59 -10.22 -3.82
N CYS A 136 4.84 -9.94 -4.89
CA CYS A 136 5.33 -10.00 -6.27
C CYS A 136 5.89 -8.67 -6.80
N THR A 137 5.89 -7.62 -6.00
CA THR A 137 6.35 -6.29 -6.42
C THR A 137 7.24 -5.63 -5.37
N ASP A 138 8.20 -4.84 -5.82
CA ASP A 138 9.10 -4.07 -4.96
C ASP A 138 8.50 -2.71 -4.58
N TYR A 139 7.37 -2.32 -5.19
CA TYR A 139 6.71 -1.05 -4.93
C TYR A 139 5.19 -1.16 -5.01
N THR A 140 4.50 -0.51 -4.09
CA THR A 140 3.04 -0.37 -4.08
C THR A 140 2.63 1.10 -4.07
N ILE A 141 1.61 1.44 -4.86
CA ILE A 141 1.07 2.80 -4.95
C ILE A 141 0.54 3.23 -3.59
N GLY A 142 1.08 4.32 -3.04
CA GLY A 142 0.71 4.89 -1.75
C GLY A 142 1.77 4.74 -0.66
N PHE A 143 2.74 3.85 -0.83
CA PHE A 143 3.81 3.63 0.14
C PHE A 143 4.67 4.89 0.35
N ASP A 144 5.18 5.49 -0.73
CA ASP A 144 6.04 6.67 -0.65
C ASP A 144 5.33 7.85 0.03
N THR A 145 4.05 8.07 -0.27
CA THR A 145 3.27 9.13 0.39
C THR A 145 3.07 8.85 1.87
N ALA A 146 2.77 7.60 2.24
CA ALA A 146 2.61 7.22 3.65
C ALA A 146 3.91 7.37 4.43
N ALA A 147 5.04 6.99 3.83
CA ALA A 147 6.37 7.17 4.41
C ALA A 147 6.69 8.66 4.62
N ASN A 148 6.48 9.50 3.60
CA ASN A 148 6.71 10.94 3.70
C ASN A 148 5.79 11.60 4.75
N THR A 149 4.53 11.17 4.86
CA THR A 149 3.62 11.64 5.92
C THR A 149 4.16 11.29 7.31
N ALA A 150 4.66 10.06 7.49
CA ALA A 150 5.24 9.63 8.76
C ALA A 150 6.51 10.42 9.09
N VAL A 151 7.41 10.59 8.12
CA VAL A 151 8.64 11.39 8.26
C VAL A 151 8.32 12.81 8.68
N GLU A 152 7.38 13.49 7.99
CA GLU A 152 6.96 14.86 8.34
C GLU A 152 6.42 14.95 9.77
N CYS A 153 5.60 13.99 10.20
CA CYS A 153 5.08 13.95 11.56
C CYS A 153 6.21 13.75 12.58
N ILE A 154 7.16 12.87 12.30
CA ILE A 154 8.29 12.57 13.20
C ILE A 154 9.25 13.76 13.29
N ASP A 155 9.52 14.46 12.19
CA ASP A 155 10.37 15.65 12.21
C ASP A 155 9.77 16.75 13.10
N ARG A 156 8.46 16.96 13.03
CA ARG A 156 7.76 17.88 13.94
C ARG A 156 7.84 17.44 15.41
N LEU A 157 7.77 16.13 15.69
CA LEU A 157 7.96 15.59 17.04
C LEU A 157 9.41 15.75 17.51
N ARG A 158 10.38 15.67 16.60
CA ARG A 158 11.81 15.81 16.90
C ARG A 158 12.15 17.18 17.49
N ASP A 159 11.58 18.26 16.97
CA ASP A 159 11.82 19.61 17.45
C ASP A 159 11.49 19.75 18.95
N THR A 160 10.32 19.25 19.35
CA THR A 160 9.90 19.27 20.76
C THR A 160 10.64 18.23 21.61
N MET A 161 10.97 17.09 21.03
CA MET A 161 11.73 16.04 21.71
C MET A 161 13.14 16.51 22.09
N GLN A 162 13.84 17.18 21.18
CA GLN A 162 15.15 17.76 21.45
C GLN A 162 15.08 18.84 22.54
N SER A 163 14.10 19.73 22.45
CA SER A 163 13.94 20.83 23.42
C SER A 163 13.73 20.37 24.86
N HIS A 164 13.26 19.15 25.05
CA HIS A 164 12.93 18.59 26.37
C HIS A 164 13.76 17.34 26.74
N GLU A 165 14.73 16.96 25.93
CA GLU A 165 15.57 15.75 26.13
C GLU A 165 14.75 14.49 26.39
N ARG A 166 13.71 14.26 25.56
CA ARG A 166 12.70 13.21 25.77
C ARG A 166 12.92 12.00 24.88
N CYS A 167 12.33 10.88 25.31
CA CYS A 167 12.10 9.71 24.48
C CYS A 167 10.75 9.84 23.77
N SER A 168 10.68 9.51 22.50
CA SER A 168 9.44 9.43 21.71
C SER A 168 9.30 8.04 21.11
N VAL A 169 8.09 7.51 21.19
CA VAL A 169 7.67 6.26 20.53
C VAL A 169 6.63 6.63 19.49
N VAL A 170 6.88 6.26 18.23
CA VAL A 170 5.96 6.55 17.13
C VAL A 170 5.52 5.22 16.51
N GLU A 171 4.23 4.93 16.62
CA GLU A 171 3.61 3.78 15.99
C GLU A 171 3.16 4.15 14.58
N VAL A 172 3.59 3.34 13.60
CA VAL A 172 3.25 3.48 12.18
C VAL A 172 2.44 2.30 11.69
N MET A 173 1.63 2.52 10.67
CA MET A 173 0.90 1.46 9.98
C MET A 173 1.84 0.49 9.26
N GLY A 174 1.32 -0.51 8.58
CA GLY A 174 2.04 -1.56 7.86
C GLY A 174 1.38 -2.91 8.06
N ARG A 175 0.30 -2.98 8.86
CA ARG A 175 -0.47 -4.20 9.12
C ARG A 175 0.37 -5.30 9.76
N ARG A 176 0.81 -6.29 8.99
CA ARG A 176 1.66 -7.41 9.44
C ARG A 176 3.06 -7.35 8.86
N ALA A 177 3.42 -6.24 8.23
CA ALA A 177 4.70 -6.01 7.58
C ALA A 177 5.41 -4.80 8.19
N GLY A 178 6.72 -4.88 8.28
CA GLY A 178 7.58 -3.86 8.85
C GLY A 178 8.21 -2.92 7.83
N TYR A 179 7.92 -3.05 6.53
CA TYR A 179 8.55 -2.26 5.47
C TYR A 179 8.43 -0.75 5.71
N LEU A 180 7.22 -0.27 6.00
CA LEU A 180 6.98 1.14 6.27
C LEU A 180 7.74 1.62 7.51
N ALA A 181 7.72 0.83 8.59
CA ALA A 181 8.42 1.18 9.83
C ALA A 181 9.93 1.23 9.64
N LEU A 182 10.52 0.25 8.94
CA LEU A 182 11.95 0.20 8.67
C LEU A 182 12.39 1.38 7.78
N TYR A 183 11.66 1.62 6.69
CA TYR A 183 11.93 2.73 5.78
C TYR A 183 11.87 4.09 6.48
N VAL A 184 10.82 4.33 7.26
CA VAL A 184 10.66 5.56 8.05
C VAL A 184 11.76 5.67 9.10
N ALA A 185 12.08 4.59 9.83
CA ALA A 185 13.13 4.60 10.85
C ALA A 185 14.49 4.97 10.28
N MET A 186 14.83 4.45 9.11
CA MET A 186 16.07 4.84 8.40
C MET A 186 16.03 6.31 7.99
N ALA A 187 14.94 6.76 7.40
CA ALA A 187 14.77 8.13 6.91
C ALA A 187 14.89 9.19 8.03
N VAL A 188 14.40 8.87 9.23
CA VAL A 188 14.46 9.79 10.37
C VAL A 188 15.64 9.54 11.31
N GLY A 189 16.51 8.57 11.06
CA GLY A 189 17.63 8.21 11.95
C GLY A 189 17.11 7.83 13.34
N ALA A 190 16.14 6.92 13.42
CA ALA A 190 15.58 6.45 14.67
C ALA A 190 16.63 5.72 15.53
N THR A 191 16.49 5.77 16.86
CA THR A 191 17.36 5.04 17.79
C THR A 191 17.07 3.53 17.75
N ALA A 192 15.81 3.16 17.51
CA ALA A 192 15.40 1.76 17.37
C ALA A 192 14.18 1.65 16.46
N VAL A 193 14.02 0.49 15.84
CA VAL A 193 12.81 0.12 15.10
C VAL A 193 12.35 -1.27 15.54
N LEU A 194 11.04 -1.44 15.70
CA LEU A 194 10.40 -2.72 15.98
C LEU A 194 9.55 -3.12 14.78
N VAL A 195 9.88 -4.26 14.19
CA VAL A 195 9.20 -4.82 13.01
C VAL A 195 8.72 -6.24 13.29
N PRO A 196 7.57 -6.68 12.71
CA PRO A 196 6.99 -7.99 13.03
C PRO A 196 7.81 -9.18 12.50
N GLU A 197 8.70 -8.96 11.53
CA GLU A 197 9.56 -9.98 10.95
C GLU A 197 10.71 -10.40 11.86
N VAL A 198 11.04 -9.56 12.85
CA VAL A 198 12.06 -9.85 13.85
C VAL A 198 11.38 -10.22 15.17
N PRO A 199 11.71 -11.39 15.78
CA PRO A 199 11.15 -11.77 17.07
C PRO A 199 11.33 -10.67 18.11
N TYR A 200 10.27 -10.34 18.83
CA TYR A 200 10.27 -9.27 19.83
C TYR A 200 11.21 -9.58 20.99
N ASP A 201 12.24 -8.76 21.16
CA ASP A 201 13.20 -8.79 22.26
C ASP A 201 13.45 -7.35 22.72
N PHE A 202 12.68 -6.91 23.70
CA PHE A 202 12.71 -5.53 24.17
C PHE A 202 14.08 -5.11 24.70
N GLU A 203 14.78 -5.99 25.43
CA GLU A 203 16.11 -5.68 25.96
C GLU A 203 17.09 -5.37 24.85
N LYS A 204 17.20 -6.24 23.85
CA LYS A 204 18.15 -6.05 22.73
C LYS A 204 17.72 -4.94 21.78
N GLN A 205 16.45 -4.90 21.44
CA GLN A 205 15.96 -3.99 20.39
C GLN A 205 15.80 -2.55 20.87
N VAL A 206 15.55 -2.33 22.17
CA VAL A 206 15.27 -0.99 22.70
C VAL A 206 16.25 -0.60 23.82
N VAL A 207 16.32 -1.42 24.89
CA VAL A 207 17.08 -1.04 26.11
C VAL A 207 18.55 -0.89 25.84
N GLU A 208 19.18 -1.89 25.23
CA GLU A 208 20.60 -1.85 24.90
C GLU A 208 20.96 -0.69 23.96
N LYS A 209 20.08 -0.43 22.97
CA LYS A 209 20.28 0.69 22.02
C LYS A 209 20.21 2.05 22.71
N ILE A 210 19.23 2.25 23.59
CA ILE A 210 19.12 3.48 24.39
C ILE A 210 20.33 3.64 25.32
N ARG A 211 20.74 2.56 26.02
CA ARG A 211 21.92 2.61 26.90
C ARG A 211 23.19 2.98 26.13
N ARG A 212 23.39 2.35 24.96
CA ARG A 212 24.54 2.66 24.09
C ARG A 212 24.51 4.11 23.60
N ALA A 213 23.39 4.58 23.13
CA ALA A 213 23.21 5.96 22.68
C ALA A 213 23.48 6.97 23.81
N ARG A 214 23.06 6.67 25.05
CA ARG A 214 23.37 7.49 26.24
C ARG A 214 24.87 7.54 26.52
N LEU A 215 25.59 6.43 26.41
CA LEU A 215 27.04 6.41 26.58
C LEU A 215 27.74 7.28 25.53
N GLY A 216 27.17 7.41 24.33
CA GLY A 216 27.61 8.33 23.29
C GLY A 216 27.16 9.79 23.49
N GLY A 217 26.51 10.12 24.62
CA GLY A 217 26.08 11.48 24.97
C GLY A 217 24.72 11.90 24.41
N LYS A 218 23.96 10.97 23.82
CA LYS A 218 22.60 11.26 23.28
C LYS A 218 21.59 11.39 24.43
N THR A 219 20.81 12.45 24.43
CA THR A 219 19.83 12.78 25.49
C THR A 219 18.37 12.56 25.06
N ASN A 220 18.14 12.36 23.77
CA ASN A 220 16.81 12.13 23.21
C ASN A 220 16.79 10.86 22.34
N PHE A 221 15.69 10.14 22.34
CA PHE A 221 15.57 8.83 21.70
C PHE A 221 14.27 8.70 20.91
N MET A 222 14.37 8.33 19.64
CA MET A 222 13.25 8.08 18.76
C MET A 222 13.12 6.57 18.50
N ILE A 223 11.97 6.01 18.85
CA ILE A 223 11.65 4.61 18.61
C ILE A 223 10.49 4.55 17.63
N VAL A 224 10.67 3.88 16.50
CA VAL A 224 9.60 3.62 15.52
C VAL A 224 9.08 2.20 15.71
N VAL A 225 7.77 2.06 15.78
CA VAL A 225 7.11 0.77 16.03
C VAL A 225 6.13 0.48 14.91
N ALA A 226 6.30 -0.64 14.20
CA ALA A 226 5.28 -1.15 13.31
C ALA A 226 4.08 -1.66 14.11
N GLU A 227 2.85 -1.29 13.75
CA GLU A 227 1.62 -1.74 14.43
C GLU A 227 1.49 -3.27 14.52
N GLY A 228 2.14 -3.99 13.62
CA GLY A 228 2.17 -5.45 13.59
C GLY A 228 3.20 -6.09 14.53
N ALA A 229 4.17 -5.32 15.03
CA ALA A 229 5.20 -5.80 15.95
C ALA A 229 4.78 -5.67 17.41
N ALA A 230 4.31 -4.48 17.80
CA ALA A 230 3.87 -4.18 19.16
C ALA A 230 2.96 -2.95 19.18
N SER A 231 2.23 -2.75 20.27
CA SER A 231 1.56 -1.46 20.51
C SER A 231 2.57 -0.42 21.00
N GLY A 232 2.58 0.74 20.38
CA GLY A 232 3.43 1.86 20.81
C GLY A 232 3.17 2.26 22.27
N ILE A 233 1.94 2.12 22.76
CA ILE A 233 1.59 2.36 24.18
C ILE A 233 2.31 1.35 25.07
N ALA A 234 2.23 0.05 24.76
CA ALA A 234 2.89 -1.00 25.52
C ALA A 234 4.41 -0.81 25.54
N VAL A 235 5.02 -0.49 24.39
CA VAL A 235 6.46 -0.17 24.31
C VAL A 235 6.81 1.03 25.18
N GLY A 236 5.97 2.08 25.20
CA GLY A 236 6.17 3.23 26.06
C GLY A 236 6.12 2.88 27.56
N GLU A 237 5.21 2.00 27.97
CA GLU A 237 5.12 1.51 29.34
C GLU A 237 6.35 0.66 29.75
N GLU A 238 6.84 -0.19 28.86
CA GLU A 238 8.07 -0.95 29.08
C GLU A 238 9.28 -0.04 29.22
N ILE A 239 9.43 0.99 28.37
CA ILE A 239 10.49 2.01 28.49
C ILE A 239 10.44 2.71 29.85
N ARG A 240 9.26 3.08 30.32
CA ARG A 240 9.08 3.72 31.63
C ARG A 240 9.52 2.80 32.76
N ARG A 241 9.14 1.54 32.70
CA ARG A 241 9.44 0.53 33.73
C ARG A 241 10.93 0.19 33.80
N GLU A 242 11.56 -0.07 32.63
CA GLU A 242 12.93 -0.62 32.57
C GLU A 242 14.01 0.47 32.59
N LEU A 243 13.71 1.65 32.10
CA LEU A 243 14.69 2.74 31.91
C LEU A 243 14.40 3.98 32.75
N GLY A 244 13.25 4.06 33.43
CA GLY A 244 12.83 5.23 34.20
C GLY A 244 12.61 6.48 33.33
N LEU A 245 12.46 6.33 32.01
CA LEU A 245 12.14 7.43 31.10
C LEU A 245 10.63 7.65 31.06
N ASP A 246 10.20 8.88 30.73
CA ASP A 246 8.79 9.19 30.44
C ASP A 246 8.60 9.43 28.94
N PRO A 247 8.39 8.37 28.14
CA PRO A 247 8.27 8.51 26.69
C PRO A 247 6.95 9.17 26.31
N ARG A 248 6.98 9.94 25.22
CA ARG A 248 5.78 10.44 24.54
C ARG A 248 5.43 9.47 23.43
N VAL A 249 4.21 8.94 23.47
CA VAL A 249 3.72 7.98 22.47
C VAL A 249 2.82 8.70 21.49
N THR A 250 3.06 8.51 20.21
CA THR A 250 2.24 9.02 19.12
C THR A 250 1.88 7.86 18.20
N ILE A 251 0.59 7.65 18.00
CA ILE A 251 0.07 6.65 17.04
C ILE A 251 -0.39 7.42 15.81
N LEU A 252 0.30 7.27 14.69
CA LEU A 252 -0.04 8.00 13.46
C LEU A 252 -1.35 7.51 12.85
N GLY A 253 -1.56 6.19 12.80
CA GLY A 253 -2.79 5.61 12.31
C GLY A 253 -3.18 6.10 10.91
N HIS A 254 -4.47 6.35 10.71
CA HIS A 254 -5.07 6.61 9.38
C HIS A 254 -4.62 7.91 8.69
N ILE A 255 -3.93 8.84 9.35
CA ILE A 255 -3.36 10.00 8.65
C ILE A 255 -2.37 9.58 7.55
N GLN A 256 -1.73 8.43 7.71
CA GLN A 256 -0.81 7.86 6.72
C GLN A 256 -1.52 7.37 5.44
N ARG A 257 -2.84 7.19 5.44
CA ARG A 257 -3.63 6.83 4.25
C ARG A 257 -4.10 8.03 3.45
N GLY A 258 -4.04 9.22 4.01
CA GLY A 258 -4.53 10.45 3.40
C GLY A 258 -3.45 11.27 2.73
N GLY A 259 -3.86 12.42 2.25
CA GLY A 259 -2.98 13.42 1.67
C GLY A 259 -2.85 13.33 0.15
N SER A 260 -2.21 14.35 -0.39
CA SER A 260 -1.90 14.45 -1.81
C SER A 260 -0.75 13.49 -2.15
N PRO A 261 -0.88 12.59 -3.15
CA PRO A 261 0.20 11.67 -3.48
C PRO A 261 1.45 12.40 -3.90
N THR A 262 2.61 11.89 -3.50
CA THR A 262 3.93 12.39 -3.91
C THR A 262 4.11 12.29 -5.43
N ALA A 263 5.11 12.97 -5.95
CA ALA A 263 5.47 12.85 -7.37
C ALA A 263 5.77 11.40 -7.75
N HIS A 264 6.45 10.66 -6.87
CA HIS A 264 6.80 9.26 -7.09
C HIS A 264 5.54 8.38 -7.23
N ASP A 265 4.62 8.45 -6.27
CA ASP A 265 3.35 7.71 -6.33
C ASP A 265 2.52 8.06 -7.56
N ARG A 266 2.45 9.34 -7.96
CA ARG A 266 1.73 9.74 -9.19
C ARG A 266 2.34 9.14 -10.44
N VAL A 267 3.66 9.14 -10.56
CA VAL A 267 4.39 8.60 -11.71
C VAL A 267 4.21 7.08 -11.78
N MET A 268 4.41 6.38 -10.66
CA MET A 268 4.25 4.92 -10.59
C MET A 268 2.81 4.51 -10.88
N ALA A 269 1.83 5.17 -10.28
CA ALA A 269 0.41 4.94 -10.54
C ALA A 269 0.05 5.16 -12.02
N THR A 270 0.60 6.20 -12.64
CA THR A 270 0.38 6.48 -14.05
C THR A 270 0.97 5.39 -14.95
N ARG A 271 2.22 5.01 -14.72
CA ARG A 271 2.90 3.97 -15.50
C ARG A 271 2.22 2.61 -15.37
N MET A 272 1.87 2.20 -14.14
CA MET A 272 1.19 0.93 -13.87
C MET A 272 -0.22 0.91 -14.48
N GLY A 273 -0.96 2.02 -14.40
CA GLY A 273 -2.30 2.12 -15.00
C GLY A 273 -2.28 2.02 -16.53
N VAL A 274 -1.31 2.65 -17.20
CA VAL A 274 -1.12 2.53 -18.66
C VAL A 274 -0.76 1.10 -19.05
N GLU A 275 0.13 0.47 -18.29
CA GLU A 275 0.57 -0.91 -18.55
C GLU A 275 -0.58 -1.91 -18.39
N ALA A 276 -1.42 -1.77 -17.37
CA ALA A 276 -2.57 -2.65 -17.15
C ALA A 276 -3.55 -2.63 -18.33
N VAL A 277 -3.80 -1.45 -18.90
CA VAL A 277 -4.65 -1.33 -20.09
C VAL A 277 -3.96 -1.94 -21.32
N ARG A 278 -2.63 -1.79 -21.47
CA ARG A 278 -1.88 -2.41 -22.56
C ARG A 278 -2.01 -3.94 -22.51
N VAL A 279 -1.82 -4.52 -21.33
CA VAL A 279 -1.93 -5.97 -21.08
C VAL A 279 -3.31 -6.50 -21.47
N LEU A 280 -4.40 -5.81 -21.04
CA LEU A 280 -5.76 -6.20 -21.43
C LEU A 280 -6.00 -6.05 -22.93
N ALA A 281 -5.56 -4.95 -23.55
CA ALA A 281 -5.73 -4.69 -24.97
C ALA A 281 -5.01 -5.70 -25.87
N GLU A 282 -3.93 -6.31 -25.37
CA GLU A 282 -3.19 -7.40 -26.00
C GLU A 282 -3.85 -8.78 -25.79
N GLY A 283 -5.03 -8.85 -25.17
CA GLY A 283 -5.76 -10.08 -24.89
C GLY A 283 -5.16 -10.89 -23.73
N ARG A 284 -4.23 -10.35 -22.96
CA ARG A 284 -3.63 -11.01 -21.78
C ARG A 284 -4.49 -10.74 -20.54
N SER A 285 -4.76 -11.78 -19.79
CA SER A 285 -5.57 -11.72 -18.59
C SER A 285 -4.93 -12.52 -17.45
N SER A 286 -5.53 -12.49 -16.27
CA SER A 286 -4.98 -13.12 -15.07
C SER A 286 -3.58 -12.62 -14.72
N ARG A 287 -3.38 -11.30 -14.86
CA ARG A 287 -2.07 -10.68 -14.66
C ARG A 287 -2.11 -9.70 -13.49
N VAL A 288 -0.97 -9.48 -12.88
CA VAL A 288 -0.71 -8.41 -11.94
C VAL A 288 0.44 -7.55 -12.47
N ILE A 289 0.28 -6.23 -12.39
CA ILE A 289 1.35 -5.30 -12.73
C ILE A 289 2.29 -5.20 -11.54
N CYS A 290 3.57 -5.42 -11.79
CA CYS A 290 4.62 -5.39 -10.78
C CYS A 290 5.68 -4.35 -11.14
N TYR A 291 6.33 -3.80 -10.13
CA TYR A 291 7.59 -3.07 -10.29
C TYR A 291 8.70 -3.96 -9.72
N ARG A 292 9.64 -4.36 -10.56
CA ARG A 292 10.78 -5.21 -10.18
C ARG A 292 12.03 -4.79 -10.91
N ASP A 293 13.14 -4.75 -10.21
CA ASP A 293 14.46 -4.42 -10.79
C ASP A 293 14.43 -3.14 -11.63
N GLY A 294 13.75 -2.09 -11.14
CA GLY A 294 13.63 -0.79 -11.82
C GLY A 294 12.66 -0.76 -13.00
N ARG A 295 11.91 -1.84 -13.27
CA ARG A 295 11.02 -1.98 -14.44
C ARG A 295 9.60 -2.31 -14.03
N ILE A 296 8.65 -1.82 -14.83
CA ILE A 296 7.26 -2.29 -14.75
C ILE A 296 7.13 -3.49 -15.68
N ILE A 297 6.65 -4.59 -15.11
CA ILE A 297 6.38 -5.85 -15.78
C ILE A 297 4.96 -6.31 -15.44
N ASP A 298 4.45 -7.27 -16.15
CA ASP A 298 3.27 -8.03 -15.77
C ASP A 298 3.65 -9.48 -15.44
N MET A 299 3.01 -10.03 -14.42
CA MET A 299 3.22 -11.38 -13.94
C MET A 299 1.89 -12.12 -13.88
N ASP A 300 1.92 -13.44 -14.00
CA ASP A 300 0.74 -14.26 -13.74
C ASP A 300 0.28 -14.10 -12.28
N ILE A 301 -1.04 -13.95 -12.07
CA ILE A 301 -1.59 -13.66 -10.75
C ILE A 301 -1.40 -14.82 -9.78
N ASP A 302 -1.47 -16.08 -10.27
CA ASP A 302 -1.26 -17.27 -9.45
C ASP A 302 0.21 -17.41 -9.05
N GLU A 303 1.11 -17.08 -9.96
CA GLU A 303 2.55 -17.00 -9.69
C GLU A 303 2.83 -15.95 -8.64
N GLY A 304 2.34 -14.71 -8.86
CA GLY A 304 2.52 -13.59 -7.95
C GLY A 304 2.03 -13.87 -6.53
N LEU A 305 0.86 -14.50 -6.38
CA LEU A 305 0.29 -14.81 -5.07
C LEU A 305 1.00 -15.96 -4.32
N ARG A 306 1.83 -16.75 -5.00
CA ARG A 306 2.62 -17.84 -4.37
C ARG A 306 4.01 -17.39 -3.92
N MET A 307 4.46 -16.24 -4.38
CA MET A 307 5.77 -15.71 -3.98
C MET A 307 5.83 -15.45 -2.48
N GLN A 308 7.04 -15.31 -1.97
CA GLN A 308 7.30 -14.88 -0.61
C GLN A 308 8.13 -13.60 -0.65
N LYS A 309 7.86 -12.69 0.25
CA LYS A 309 8.61 -11.46 0.45
C LYS A 309 9.00 -11.39 1.92
N THR A 310 10.25 -11.10 2.18
CA THR A 310 10.80 -10.88 3.52
C THR A 310 11.49 -9.53 3.52
N LEU A 311 11.65 -8.93 4.69
CA LEU A 311 12.51 -7.76 4.82
C LEU A 311 13.93 -8.11 4.36
N ASP A 312 14.53 -7.16 3.65
CA ASP A 312 15.91 -7.30 3.22
C ASP A 312 16.85 -7.32 4.45
N PRO A 313 17.63 -8.38 4.65
CA PRO A 313 18.60 -8.43 5.74
C PRO A 313 19.67 -7.31 5.65
N GLU A 314 19.96 -6.81 4.45
CA GLU A 314 20.91 -5.71 4.28
C GLU A 314 20.34 -4.39 4.82
N GLU A 315 19.05 -4.10 4.58
CA GLU A 315 18.38 -2.92 5.14
C GLU A 315 18.31 -2.97 6.68
N LEU A 316 18.04 -4.16 7.25
CA LEU A 316 18.11 -4.35 8.70
C LEU A 316 19.54 -4.13 9.23
N ALA A 317 20.56 -4.62 8.53
CA ALA A 317 21.96 -4.42 8.92
C ALA A 317 22.38 -2.94 8.82
N VAL A 318 21.91 -2.21 7.81
CA VAL A 318 22.11 -0.76 7.70
C VAL A 318 21.52 -0.05 8.91
N MET A 319 20.28 -0.37 9.28
CA MET A 319 19.62 0.22 10.45
C MET A 319 20.39 -0.09 11.74
N GLU A 320 20.84 -1.34 11.93
CA GLU A 320 21.67 -1.73 13.10
C GLU A 320 23.00 -0.96 13.16
N THR A 321 23.65 -0.75 12.02
CA THR A 321 24.89 0.04 11.94
C THR A 321 24.65 1.48 12.38
N MET A 322 23.57 2.10 11.90
CA MET A 322 23.23 3.50 12.22
C MET A 322 22.78 3.70 13.67
N THR A 323 22.26 2.67 14.32
CA THR A 323 21.84 2.72 15.73
C THR A 323 22.94 2.30 16.72
N GLY A 324 24.01 1.75 16.21
CA GLY A 324 25.12 1.21 17.01
C GLY A 324 26.17 2.24 17.45
N VAL A 325 26.03 3.51 17.05
CA VAL A 325 27.03 4.58 17.29
C VAL A 325 26.48 5.61 18.27
#